data_b5549cfe1ab0464012ad01538e5e8179
#
_entry.id   b5549cfe1ab0464012ad01538e5e8179
#
_cell.length_a   1.000
_cell.length_b   1.000
_cell.length_c   1.000
_cell.angle_alpha   90.00
_cell.angle_beta   90.00
_cell.angle_gamma   90.00
#
_symmetry.space_group_name_H-M   'P 1'
#
loop_
_entity.id
_entity.type
_entity.pdbx_description
1 polymer ?
#
loop_
_entity_poly.entity_id
_entity_poly.type
_entity_poly.pdbx_seq_one_letter_code
_entity_poly.pdbx_strand_id
1 'polypeptide(L)'
;MKDIAEKAGVSRTTVSFVLNGRCHKDQRISESVQRKVLATAEKLGYIKNDLVLSLVKGRSYAVGIVSEFKNFTFPIIRGYAQEAQNHGYSVRLFQVDNDIDAALTQAVRARVDAIVCLGISDKLIRNFPEHFLNMEIPVIGLKSGPSDGGAIFDQQGSAAAMTEYLVQCGYRKIICYGGNYRQMPQREAGYREIMEKYQLHAEFFNHNDVSPDEMIDMRPDAFFCGDDFLACRLLQAAYKRNLRVPEAFGVAGFGNTNAGQFSSPALTTVDEPYFESGILHMQYIISMLENKPAPKHEPMTGKIIIRESTQNVTI
;
A
#
# COMPACT_ATOMS: atom_id res chain seq x y z
N MET A 1 -37.84 -4.28 6.35
CA MET A 1 -38.59 -3.02 6.60
C MET A 1 -40.07 -3.26 6.89
N LYS A 2 -40.81 -4.08 6.12
CA LYS A 2 -42.22 -4.35 6.38
C LYS A 2 -42.43 -4.91 7.80
N ASP A 3 -41.67 -5.91 8.16
CA ASP A 3 -41.79 -6.60 9.45
C ASP A 3 -41.39 -5.71 10.65
N ILE A 4 -40.44 -4.78 10.42
CA ILE A 4 -40.07 -3.76 11.42
C ILE A 4 -41.21 -2.77 11.62
N ALA A 5 -41.84 -2.32 10.56
CA ALA A 5 -42.98 -1.40 10.62
C ALA A 5 -44.15 -2.00 11.38
N GLU A 6 -44.46 -3.25 11.10
CA GLU A 6 -45.55 -4.03 11.70
C GLU A 6 -45.30 -4.25 13.20
N LYS A 7 -44.10 -4.74 13.59
CA LYS A 7 -43.74 -4.97 14.98
C LYS A 7 -43.53 -3.68 15.81
N ALA A 8 -43.04 -2.63 15.19
CA ALA A 8 -42.89 -1.33 15.84
C ALA A 8 -44.17 -0.49 15.87
N GLY A 9 -45.21 -0.89 15.13
CA GLY A 9 -46.48 -0.17 15.07
C GLY A 9 -46.37 1.21 14.40
N VAL A 10 -45.56 1.32 13.36
CA VAL A 10 -45.31 2.58 12.61
C VAL A 10 -45.35 2.35 11.12
N SER A 11 -45.44 3.40 10.33
CA SER A 11 -45.38 3.32 8.87
C SER A 11 -44.03 2.84 8.34
N ARG A 12 -43.98 2.22 7.17
CA ARG A 12 -42.73 1.87 6.48
C ARG A 12 -41.89 3.11 6.19
N THR A 13 -42.53 4.24 5.94
CA THR A 13 -41.85 5.53 5.74
C THR A 13 -41.15 5.98 7.02
N THR A 14 -41.82 5.88 8.18
CA THR A 14 -41.21 6.17 9.48
C THR A 14 -39.99 5.31 9.75
N VAL A 15 -40.09 3.98 9.50
CA VAL A 15 -38.96 3.06 9.62
C VAL A 15 -37.82 3.50 8.70
N SER A 16 -38.12 3.86 7.46
CA SER A 16 -37.11 4.32 6.50
C SER A 16 -36.42 5.61 6.98
N PHE A 17 -37.15 6.58 7.52
CA PHE A 17 -36.57 7.83 8.05
C PHE A 17 -35.69 7.56 9.26
N VAL A 18 -36.12 6.74 10.19
CA VAL A 18 -35.32 6.37 11.38
C VAL A 18 -34.04 5.63 10.99
N LEU A 19 -34.14 4.59 10.18
CA LEU A 19 -33.00 3.79 9.77
C LEU A 19 -32.00 4.58 8.90
N ASN A 20 -32.44 5.63 8.23
CA ASN A 20 -31.60 6.48 7.38
C ASN A 20 -31.12 7.78 8.08
N GLY A 21 -31.43 7.96 9.36
CA GLY A 21 -30.99 9.14 10.12
C GLY A 21 -31.63 10.46 9.68
N ARG A 22 -32.79 10.41 8.99
CA ARG A 22 -33.52 11.56 8.46
C ARG A 22 -34.59 12.11 9.41
N CYS A 23 -34.50 11.79 10.69
CA CYS A 23 -35.50 12.13 11.70
C CYS A 23 -35.67 13.63 11.98
N HIS A 24 -34.68 14.46 11.60
CA HIS A 24 -34.64 15.88 11.96
C HIS A 24 -34.91 16.84 10.81
N LYS A 25 -34.83 16.40 9.55
CA LYS A 25 -34.96 17.33 8.40
C LYS A 25 -36.37 17.53 7.89
N ASP A 26 -37.23 16.48 7.86
CA ASP A 26 -38.53 16.54 7.19
C ASP A 26 -39.71 16.10 8.04
N GLN A 27 -39.48 15.38 9.15
CA GLN A 27 -40.56 15.01 10.08
C GLN A 27 -40.00 14.85 11.50
N ARG A 28 -40.68 15.48 12.48
CA ARG A 28 -40.35 15.35 13.91
C ARG A 28 -40.78 13.94 14.42
N ILE A 29 -39.97 12.95 14.19
CA ILE A 29 -40.19 11.61 14.78
C ILE A 29 -39.67 11.64 16.20
N SER A 30 -40.55 11.34 17.18
CA SER A 30 -40.16 11.36 18.60
C SER A 30 -39.04 10.37 18.89
N GLU A 31 -38.19 10.69 19.86
CA GLU A 31 -37.09 9.80 20.27
C GLU A 31 -37.56 8.41 20.75
N SER A 32 -38.75 8.34 21.34
CA SER A 32 -39.33 7.08 21.77
C SER A 32 -39.64 6.17 20.58
N VAL A 33 -40.16 6.73 19.48
CA VAL A 33 -40.42 6.00 18.23
C VAL A 33 -39.11 5.60 17.56
N GLN A 34 -38.12 6.48 17.54
CA GLN A 34 -36.81 6.17 17.00
C GLN A 34 -36.17 4.96 17.74
N ARG A 35 -36.12 5.01 19.06
CA ARG A 35 -35.61 3.90 19.91
C ARG A 35 -36.38 2.60 19.68
N LYS A 36 -37.71 2.67 19.56
CA LYS A 36 -38.55 1.48 19.30
C LYS A 36 -38.22 0.85 17.95
N VAL A 37 -38.07 1.65 16.90
CA VAL A 37 -37.73 1.17 15.55
C VAL A 37 -36.34 0.54 15.52
N LEU A 38 -35.34 1.20 16.12
CA LEU A 38 -33.96 0.67 16.19
C LEU A 38 -33.88 -0.65 16.93
N ALA A 39 -34.49 -0.72 18.13
CA ALA A 39 -34.54 -1.95 18.93
C ALA A 39 -35.29 -3.09 18.22
N THR A 40 -36.36 -2.75 17.45
CA THR A 40 -37.07 -3.75 16.67
C THR A 40 -36.26 -4.25 15.49
N ALA A 41 -35.52 -3.35 14.81
CA ALA A 41 -34.63 -3.71 13.72
C ALA A 41 -33.50 -4.64 14.20
N GLU A 42 -32.89 -4.32 15.35
CA GLU A 42 -31.86 -5.15 15.98
C GLU A 42 -32.39 -6.55 16.37
N LYS A 43 -33.55 -6.62 17.03
CA LYS A 43 -34.19 -7.92 17.39
C LYS A 43 -34.51 -8.77 16.19
N LEU A 44 -34.79 -8.17 15.03
CA LEU A 44 -35.07 -8.86 13.79
C LEU A 44 -33.83 -9.18 12.96
N GLY A 45 -32.63 -8.84 13.46
CA GLY A 45 -31.39 -9.02 12.72
C GLY A 45 -31.38 -8.23 11.40
N TYR A 46 -32.06 -7.08 11.34
CA TYR A 46 -32.14 -6.31 10.11
C TYR A 46 -30.80 -5.67 9.80
N ILE A 47 -30.18 -6.11 8.72
CA ILE A 47 -28.98 -5.51 8.15
C ILE A 47 -29.41 -4.54 7.05
N LYS A 48 -28.92 -3.32 7.13
CA LYS A 48 -29.17 -2.27 6.15
C LYS A 48 -28.58 -2.68 4.79
N ASN A 49 -29.37 -2.57 3.73
CA ASN A 49 -28.89 -2.88 2.39
C ASN A 49 -28.21 -1.64 1.78
N ASP A 50 -26.89 -1.68 1.67
CA ASP A 50 -26.07 -0.59 1.14
C ASP A 50 -26.34 -0.27 -0.33
N LEU A 51 -26.80 -1.27 -1.12
CA LEU A 51 -27.21 -1.05 -2.51
C LEU A 51 -28.43 -0.11 -2.61
N VAL A 52 -29.39 -0.23 -1.70
CA VAL A 52 -30.54 0.67 -1.66
C VAL A 52 -30.11 2.09 -1.28
N LEU A 53 -29.16 2.20 -0.37
CA LEU A 53 -28.60 3.48 0.04
C LEU A 53 -27.83 4.16 -1.09
N SER A 54 -27.02 3.42 -1.81
CA SER A 54 -26.23 3.94 -2.94
C SER A 54 -27.13 4.50 -4.03
N LEU A 55 -28.25 3.84 -4.33
CA LEU A 55 -29.25 4.34 -5.30
C LEU A 55 -29.92 5.64 -4.85
N VAL A 56 -30.22 5.77 -3.54
CA VAL A 56 -30.86 6.97 -2.99
C VAL A 56 -29.90 8.15 -2.85
N LYS A 57 -28.61 7.87 -2.55
CA LYS A 57 -27.60 8.89 -2.30
C LYS A 57 -26.74 9.22 -3.53
N GLY A 58 -26.84 8.43 -4.61
CA GLY A 58 -26.02 8.57 -5.81
C GLY A 58 -24.55 8.22 -5.60
N ARG A 59 -24.20 7.55 -4.45
CA ARG A 59 -22.83 7.17 -4.09
C ARG A 59 -22.81 5.75 -3.55
N SER A 60 -21.78 5.01 -3.94
CA SER A 60 -21.64 3.59 -3.56
C SER A 60 -20.98 3.38 -2.19
N TYR A 61 -20.27 4.38 -1.69
CA TYR A 61 -19.39 4.27 -0.53
C TYR A 61 -18.40 3.09 -0.69
N ALA A 62 -17.88 2.95 -1.91
CA ALA A 62 -16.89 1.95 -2.25
C ALA A 62 -15.72 2.57 -3.01
N VAL A 63 -14.50 2.18 -2.62
CA VAL A 63 -13.27 2.52 -3.34
C VAL A 63 -12.77 1.25 -4.04
N GLY A 64 -12.51 1.34 -5.34
CA GLY A 64 -11.95 0.26 -6.15
C GLY A 64 -10.42 0.27 -6.09
N ILE A 65 -9.81 -0.87 -5.82
CA ILE A 65 -8.35 -1.04 -5.93
C ILE A 65 -8.08 -1.93 -7.14
N VAL A 66 -7.39 -1.38 -8.13
CA VAL A 66 -6.96 -2.06 -9.35
C VAL A 66 -5.48 -2.38 -9.20
N SER A 67 -5.09 -3.65 -9.25
CA SER A 67 -3.71 -4.09 -8.99
C SER A 67 -3.45 -5.49 -9.53
N GLU A 68 -2.16 -5.83 -9.72
CA GLU A 68 -1.69 -7.19 -9.97
C GLU A 68 -1.62 -8.03 -8.68
N PHE A 69 -1.87 -7.46 -7.50
CA PHE A 69 -1.86 -8.08 -6.18
C PHE A 69 -0.60 -8.90 -5.87
N LYS A 70 0.58 -8.33 -6.11
CA LYS A 70 1.86 -8.90 -5.68
C LYS A 70 1.99 -8.91 -4.15
N ASN A 71 2.85 -9.74 -3.60
CA ASN A 71 2.97 -9.99 -2.15
C ASN A 71 3.08 -8.72 -1.28
N PHE A 72 3.75 -7.66 -1.76
CA PHE A 72 3.91 -6.40 -1.04
C PHE A 72 2.62 -5.57 -0.94
N THR A 73 1.58 -5.88 -1.72
CA THR A 73 0.33 -5.10 -1.73
C THR A 73 -0.58 -5.40 -0.54
N PHE A 74 -0.45 -6.56 0.10
CA PHE A 74 -1.35 -6.96 1.18
C PHE A 74 -1.35 -6.02 2.39
N PRO A 75 -0.20 -5.57 2.94
CA PRO A 75 -0.20 -4.63 4.06
C PRO A 75 -0.87 -3.30 3.71
N ILE A 76 -0.65 -2.76 2.50
CA ILE A 76 -1.30 -1.53 2.02
C ILE A 76 -2.82 -1.72 1.95
N ILE A 77 -3.28 -2.84 1.38
CA ILE A 77 -4.71 -3.15 1.26
C ILE A 77 -5.36 -3.26 2.64
N ARG A 78 -4.68 -3.84 3.63
CA ARG A 78 -5.15 -3.85 5.02
C ARG A 78 -5.36 -2.43 5.56
N GLY A 79 -4.41 -1.53 5.32
CA GLY A 79 -4.51 -0.12 5.69
C GLY A 79 -5.70 0.56 5.01
N TYR A 80 -5.88 0.35 3.71
CA TYR A 80 -7.04 0.84 2.97
C TYR A 80 -8.35 0.33 3.55
N ALA A 81 -8.46 -0.97 3.81
CA ALA A 81 -9.68 -1.58 4.31
C ALA A 81 -10.03 -1.08 5.71
N GLN A 82 -9.04 -0.98 6.60
CA GLN A 82 -9.22 -0.46 7.95
C GLN A 82 -9.75 0.98 7.93
N GLU A 83 -9.10 1.86 7.17
CA GLU A 83 -9.48 3.26 7.15
C GLU A 83 -10.79 3.51 6.38
N ALA A 84 -11.03 2.79 5.30
CA ALA A 84 -12.31 2.81 4.61
C ALA A 84 -13.46 2.45 5.56
N GLN A 85 -13.30 1.36 6.34
CA GLN A 85 -14.28 0.93 7.32
C GLN A 85 -14.56 1.97 8.40
N ASN A 86 -13.52 2.66 8.90
CA ASN A 86 -13.66 3.73 9.90
C ASN A 86 -14.56 4.87 9.39
N HIS A 87 -14.60 5.08 8.08
CA HIS A 87 -15.38 6.14 7.42
C HIS A 87 -16.65 5.63 6.71
N GLY A 88 -17.04 4.36 6.91
CA GLY A 88 -18.24 3.78 6.32
C GLY A 88 -18.11 3.49 4.82
N TYR A 89 -16.88 3.38 4.32
CA TYR A 89 -16.58 2.92 2.96
C TYR A 89 -16.22 1.44 2.95
N SER A 90 -16.42 0.81 1.80
CA SER A 90 -15.92 -0.54 1.50
C SER A 90 -14.81 -0.49 0.46
N VAL A 91 -13.96 -1.51 0.45
CA VAL A 91 -12.91 -1.70 -0.57
C VAL A 91 -13.34 -2.83 -1.51
N ARG A 92 -13.23 -2.60 -2.82
CA ARG A 92 -13.44 -3.61 -3.86
C ARG A 92 -12.15 -3.83 -4.64
N LEU A 93 -11.77 -5.09 -4.82
CA LEU A 93 -10.54 -5.47 -5.49
C LEU A 93 -10.82 -5.85 -6.95
N PHE A 94 -10.02 -5.35 -7.86
CA PHE A 94 -10.07 -5.64 -9.30
C PHE A 94 -8.67 -6.06 -9.76
N GLN A 95 -8.52 -7.33 -10.10
CA GLN A 95 -7.23 -7.87 -10.51
C GLN A 95 -6.89 -7.47 -11.93
N VAL A 96 -5.63 -7.09 -12.13
CA VAL A 96 -5.02 -6.90 -13.44
C VAL A 96 -4.19 -8.14 -13.74
N ASP A 97 -4.62 -8.94 -14.72
CA ASP A 97 -3.82 -10.05 -15.22
C ASP A 97 -2.91 -9.56 -16.36
N ASN A 98 -3.48 -9.29 -17.52
CA ASN A 98 -2.74 -8.77 -18.70
C ASN A 98 -3.38 -7.52 -19.29
N ASP A 99 -4.58 -7.17 -18.86
CA ASP A 99 -5.39 -6.08 -19.42
C ASP A 99 -5.93 -5.18 -18.29
N ILE A 100 -5.30 -4.02 -18.18
CA ILE A 100 -5.71 -3.00 -17.19
C ILE A 100 -7.08 -2.40 -17.55
N ASP A 101 -7.41 -2.26 -18.83
CA ASP A 101 -8.66 -1.65 -19.28
C ASP A 101 -9.86 -2.52 -18.89
N ALA A 102 -9.69 -3.85 -18.93
CA ALA A 102 -10.70 -4.79 -18.45
C ALA A 102 -10.97 -4.61 -16.95
N ALA A 103 -9.92 -4.52 -16.12
CA ALA A 103 -10.05 -4.32 -14.68
C ALA A 103 -10.70 -2.97 -14.34
N LEU A 104 -10.32 -1.89 -15.03
CA LEU A 104 -10.92 -0.57 -14.89
C LEU A 104 -12.39 -0.57 -15.31
N THR A 105 -12.71 -1.21 -16.45
CA THR A 105 -14.09 -1.36 -16.90
C THR A 105 -14.95 -2.07 -15.84
N GLN A 106 -14.41 -3.09 -15.19
CA GLN A 106 -15.11 -3.77 -14.09
C GLN A 106 -15.33 -2.83 -12.90
N ALA A 107 -14.32 -2.03 -12.50
CA ALA A 107 -14.44 -1.07 -11.41
C ALA A 107 -15.50 0.00 -11.71
N VAL A 108 -15.52 0.52 -12.93
CA VAL A 108 -16.53 1.47 -13.40
C VAL A 108 -17.94 0.86 -13.38
N ARG A 109 -18.12 -0.37 -13.90
CA ARG A 109 -19.39 -1.09 -13.86
C ARG A 109 -19.87 -1.36 -12.43
N ALA A 110 -18.94 -1.60 -11.51
CA ALA A 110 -19.22 -1.76 -10.09
C ALA A 110 -19.62 -0.45 -9.39
N ARG A 111 -19.59 0.69 -10.10
CA ARG A 111 -19.96 2.02 -9.60
C ARG A 111 -19.22 2.40 -8.31
N VAL A 112 -17.90 2.18 -8.27
CA VAL A 112 -17.07 2.68 -7.17
C VAL A 112 -16.98 4.21 -7.21
N ASP A 113 -16.80 4.85 -6.05
CA ASP A 113 -16.71 6.31 -5.93
C ASP A 113 -15.31 6.84 -6.30
N ALA A 114 -14.28 6.01 -6.21
CA ALA A 114 -12.92 6.28 -6.69
C ALA A 114 -12.22 4.98 -7.09
N ILE A 115 -11.22 5.09 -7.96
CA ILE A 115 -10.36 3.97 -8.38
C ILE A 115 -8.91 4.29 -7.97
N VAL A 116 -8.27 3.36 -7.27
CA VAL A 116 -6.86 3.41 -6.90
C VAL A 116 -6.09 2.39 -7.72
N CYS A 117 -5.11 2.84 -8.48
CA CYS A 117 -4.20 1.97 -9.23
C CYS A 117 -2.95 1.71 -8.38
N LEU A 118 -2.88 0.52 -7.77
CA LEU A 118 -1.80 0.13 -6.87
C LEU A 118 -0.76 -0.73 -7.58
N GLY A 119 0.50 -0.27 -7.59
CA GLY A 119 1.61 -0.99 -8.24
C GLY A 119 1.59 -0.95 -9.77
N ILE A 120 0.76 -0.10 -10.35
CA ILE A 120 0.64 0.10 -11.80
C ILE A 120 1.46 1.32 -12.21
N SER A 121 2.17 1.24 -13.33
CA SER A 121 3.01 2.33 -13.79
C SER A 121 2.18 3.55 -14.21
N ASP A 122 2.66 4.77 -13.89
CA ASP A 122 2.00 6.02 -14.28
C ASP A 122 1.82 6.17 -15.80
N LYS A 123 2.69 5.53 -16.60
CA LYS A 123 2.60 5.54 -18.05
C LYS A 123 1.34 4.82 -18.52
N LEU A 124 0.97 3.71 -17.89
CA LEU A 124 -0.28 2.99 -18.18
C LEU A 124 -1.49 3.80 -17.70
N ILE A 125 -1.40 4.45 -16.54
CA ILE A 125 -2.49 5.28 -16.01
C ILE A 125 -2.74 6.53 -16.88
N ARG A 126 -1.70 7.12 -17.49
CA ARG A 126 -1.84 8.29 -18.36
C ARG A 126 -2.47 7.99 -19.73
N ASN A 127 -2.40 6.75 -20.16
CA ASN A 127 -2.92 6.30 -21.46
C ASN A 127 -4.35 5.76 -21.35
N PHE A 128 -5.08 6.12 -20.27
CA PHE A 128 -6.49 5.72 -20.18
C PHE A 128 -7.27 6.24 -21.37
N PRO A 129 -8.12 5.40 -21.97
CA PRO A 129 -9.03 5.82 -23.01
C PRO A 129 -9.86 7.03 -22.54
N GLU A 130 -10.01 8.04 -23.42
CA GLU A 130 -10.77 9.26 -23.10
C GLU A 130 -12.19 8.99 -22.54
N HIS A 131 -12.79 7.86 -22.92
CA HIS A 131 -14.10 7.47 -22.42
C HIS A 131 -14.13 7.17 -20.91
N PHE A 132 -12.99 6.83 -20.27
CA PHE A 132 -12.90 6.72 -18.82
C PHE A 132 -12.74 8.08 -18.14
N LEU A 133 -12.09 9.04 -18.80
CA LEU A 133 -11.92 10.41 -18.30
C LEU A 133 -13.23 11.18 -18.22
N ASN A 134 -14.23 10.81 -19.05
CA ASN A 134 -15.56 11.41 -19.04
C ASN A 134 -16.50 10.85 -17.96
N MET A 135 -16.05 9.91 -17.15
CA MET A 135 -16.86 9.29 -16.12
C MET A 135 -16.47 9.87 -14.76
N GLU A 136 -16.78 10.97 -14.34
CA GLU A 136 -16.60 11.67 -13.04
C GLU A 136 -16.03 10.85 -11.86
N ILE A 137 -15.47 9.66 -12.12
CA ILE A 137 -14.83 8.78 -11.14
C ILE A 137 -13.34 9.11 -11.11
N PRO A 138 -12.81 9.64 -10.00
CA PRO A 138 -11.39 9.93 -9.90
C PRO A 138 -10.57 8.64 -9.94
N VAL A 139 -9.54 8.61 -10.81
CA VAL A 139 -8.54 7.55 -10.89
C VAL A 139 -7.24 8.06 -10.28
N ILE A 140 -6.81 7.42 -9.21
CA ILE A 140 -5.69 7.85 -8.39
C ILE A 140 -4.58 6.82 -8.53
N GLY A 141 -3.41 7.25 -9.02
CA GLY A 141 -2.19 6.45 -8.91
C GLY A 141 -1.54 6.69 -7.56
N LEU A 142 -0.74 5.73 -7.07
CA LEU A 142 0.22 5.99 -6.01
C LEU A 142 1.31 6.90 -6.57
N LYS A 143 1.00 8.16 -6.78
CA LYS A 143 2.00 9.15 -7.17
C LYS A 143 2.79 9.63 -5.96
N SER A 144 4.06 9.80 -6.17
CA SER A 144 5.00 10.37 -5.23
C SER A 144 4.96 11.89 -5.33
N GLY A 145 4.00 12.56 -4.67
CA GLY A 145 4.00 14.03 -4.65
C GLY A 145 2.98 14.61 -3.68
N PRO A 146 3.28 15.76 -3.03
CA PRO A 146 2.40 16.39 -2.03
C PRO A 146 1.04 16.83 -2.58
N SER A 147 0.94 17.08 -3.90
CA SER A 147 -0.28 17.52 -4.56
C SER A 147 -1.31 16.41 -4.78
N ASP A 148 -0.89 15.13 -4.72
CA ASP A 148 -1.72 13.99 -5.09
C ASP A 148 -1.81 12.93 -3.96
N GLY A 149 -1.65 13.34 -2.69
CA GLY A 149 -1.57 12.43 -1.54
C GLY A 149 -0.15 12.13 -1.07
N GLY A 150 0.84 12.78 -1.67
CA GLY A 150 2.23 12.85 -1.22
C GLY A 150 3.07 11.57 -1.37
N ALA A 151 4.37 11.73 -1.29
CA ALA A 151 5.26 10.63 -0.97
C ALA A 151 4.99 10.23 0.49
N ILE A 152 4.21 9.17 0.69
CA ILE A 152 3.88 8.68 2.03
C ILE A 152 5.11 8.03 2.68
N PHE A 153 6.05 7.59 1.87
CA PHE A 153 7.26 6.90 2.30
C PHE A 153 8.53 7.50 1.68
N ASP A 154 9.49 7.83 2.53
CA ASP A 154 10.81 8.34 2.12
C ASP A 154 11.71 7.18 1.67
N GLN A 155 11.66 6.87 0.38
CA GLN A 155 12.47 5.82 -0.24
C GLN A 155 13.97 6.16 -0.20
N GLN A 156 14.34 7.43 -0.46
CA GLN A 156 15.73 7.87 -0.50
C GLN A 156 16.35 7.86 0.88
N GLY A 157 15.73 8.49 1.87
CA GLY A 157 16.25 8.53 3.23
C GLY A 157 16.33 7.14 3.86
N SER A 158 15.39 6.26 3.56
CA SER A 158 15.41 4.88 4.04
C SER A 158 16.55 4.05 3.42
N ALA A 159 16.84 4.25 2.13
CA ALA A 159 17.97 3.60 1.46
C ALA A 159 19.31 4.18 1.95
N ALA A 160 19.36 5.49 2.17
CA ALA A 160 20.52 6.14 2.78
C ALA A 160 20.81 5.55 4.17
N ALA A 161 19.79 5.44 5.02
CA ALA A 161 19.95 4.86 6.37
C ALA A 161 20.46 3.41 6.32
N MET A 162 19.93 2.55 5.42
CA MET A 162 20.43 1.19 5.26
C MET A 162 21.88 1.15 4.76
N THR A 163 22.23 1.99 3.80
CA THR A 163 23.60 2.06 3.29
C THR A 163 24.56 2.54 4.37
N GLU A 164 24.17 3.55 5.15
CA GLU A 164 24.96 4.05 6.28
C GLU A 164 25.16 2.95 7.34
N TYR A 165 24.12 2.19 7.65
CA TYR A 165 24.26 1.01 8.53
C TYR A 165 25.30 0.02 8.00
N LEU A 166 25.29 -0.32 6.71
CA LEU A 166 26.29 -1.20 6.12
C LEU A 166 27.72 -0.64 6.24
N VAL A 167 27.91 0.67 6.02
CA VAL A 167 29.21 1.33 6.21
C VAL A 167 29.64 1.27 7.68
N GLN A 168 28.72 1.44 8.63
CA GLN A 168 28.98 1.33 10.07
C GLN A 168 29.34 -0.11 10.49
N CYS A 169 28.80 -1.13 9.80
CA CYS A 169 29.23 -2.52 9.98
C CYS A 169 30.66 -2.80 9.48
N GLY A 170 31.32 -1.82 8.89
CA GLY A 170 32.70 -1.96 8.39
C GLY A 170 32.80 -2.29 6.91
N TYR A 171 31.70 -2.49 6.20
CA TYR A 171 31.72 -2.75 4.76
C TYR A 171 32.17 -1.51 3.98
N ARG A 172 32.96 -1.70 2.92
CA ARG A 172 33.51 -0.61 2.11
C ARG A 172 33.21 -0.76 0.63
N LYS A 173 33.30 -1.98 0.09
CA LYS A 173 32.86 -2.30 -1.26
C LYS A 173 31.43 -2.79 -1.22
N ILE A 174 30.47 -1.85 -1.20
CA ILE A 174 29.05 -2.14 -1.16
C ILE A 174 28.50 -2.01 -2.58
N ILE A 175 27.86 -3.03 -3.12
CA ILE A 175 27.25 -2.99 -4.44
C ILE A 175 25.73 -2.88 -4.28
N CYS A 176 25.12 -1.90 -4.98
CA CYS A 176 23.68 -1.78 -5.09
C CYS A 176 23.15 -2.70 -6.21
N TYR A 177 22.27 -3.62 -5.88
CA TYR A 177 21.66 -4.56 -6.82
C TYR A 177 20.17 -4.36 -6.90
N GLY A 178 19.68 -3.81 -8.01
CA GLY A 178 18.31 -3.36 -8.16
C GLY A 178 17.60 -3.83 -9.41
N GLY A 179 16.45 -3.23 -9.68
CA GLY A 179 15.59 -3.57 -10.81
C GLY A 179 14.96 -2.35 -11.47
N ASN A 180 14.29 -2.57 -12.60
CA ASN A 180 13.59 -1.53 -13.35
C ASN A 180 12.18 -1.28 -12.77
N TYR A 181 12.08 -0.93 -11.49
CA TYR A 181 10.83 -0.55 -10.87
C TYR A 181 10.88 0.90 -10.37
N ARG A 182 9.71 1.48 -10.19
CA ARG A 182 9.51 2.92 -9.99
C ARG A 182 10.29 3.52 -8.83
N GLN A 183 10.44 2.78 -7.72
CA GLN A 183 11.10 3.28 -6.51
C GLN A 183 12.62 3.17 -6.58
N MET A 184 13.16 2.39 -7.51
CA MET A 184 14.60 2.11 -7.56
C MET A 184 15.47 3.35 -7.74
N PRO A 185 15.11 4.34 -8.59
CA PRO A 185 15.91 5.56 -8.71
C PRO A 185 16.10 6.33 -7.40
N GLN A 186 15.09 6.35 -6.53
CA GLN A 186 15.17 7.00 -5.22
C GLN A 186 16.01 6.16 -4.24
N ARG A 187 15.88 4.84 -4.24
CA ARG A 187 16.73 3.94 -3.44
C ARG A 187 18.17 4.01 -3.87
N GLU A 188 18.45 4.03 -5.18
CA GLU A 188 19.78 4.23 -5.73
C GLU A 188 20.35 5.60 -5.33
N ALA A 189 19.56 6.67 -5.37
CA ALA A 189 19.99 8.01 -4.96
C ALA A 189 20.43 8.03 -3.48
N GLY A 190 19.65 7.43 -2.57
CA GLY A 190 20.02 7.32 -1.16
C GLY A 190 21.29 6.49 -0.93
N TYR A 191 21.46 5.40 -1.67
CA TYR A 191 22.71 4.63 -1.65
C TYR A 191 23.90 5.46 -2.10
N ARG A 192 23.81 6.14 -3.25
CA ARG A 192 24.89 6.97 -3.80
C ARG A 192 25.27 8.14 -2.88
N GLU A 193 24.29 8.78 -2.26
CA GLU A 193 24.48 9.85 -1.28
C GLU A 193 25.43 9.42 -0.15
N ILE A 194 25.21 8.22 0.40
CA ILE A 194 26.03 7.72 1.51
C ILE A 194 27.40 7.23 1.02
N MET A 195 27.46 6.57 -0.13
CA MET A 195 28.76 6.18 -0.72
C MET A 195 29.65 7.40 -0.97
N GLU A 196 29.08 8.49 -1.48
CA GLU A 196 29.79 9.76 -1.67
C GLU A 196 30.22 10.39 -0.34
N LYS A 197 29.31 10.46 0.65
CA LYS A 197 29.58 10.98 2.00
C LYS A 197 30.81 10.32 2.64
N TYR A 198 30.96 9.00 2.44
CA TYR A 198 32.08 8.24 2.98
C TYR A 198 33.24 8.05 1.99
N GLN A 199 33.21 8.73 0.84
CA GLN A 199 34.23 8.68 -0.23
C GLN A 199 34.49 7.25 -0.73
N LEU A 200 33.40 6.44 -0.81
CA LEU A 200 33.42 5.09 -1.32
C LEU A 200 32.94 5.04 -2.78
N HIS A 201 33.42 4.05 -3.53
CA HIS A 201 32.97 3.87 -4.91
C HIS A 201 31.57 3.28 -4.97
N ALA A 202 30.63 3.97 -5.65
CA ALA A 202 29.26 3.54 -5.82
C ALA A 202 29.08 2.74 -7.12
N GLU A 203 28.69 1.48 -7.00
CA GLU A 203 28.38 0.58 -8.13
C GLU A 203 26.92 0.16 -8.08
N PHE A 204 26.20 0.32 -9.19
CA PHE A 204 24.83 -0.14 -9.35
C PHE A 204 24.70 -1.11 -10.51
N PHE A 205 24.04 -2.22 -10.29
CA PHE A 205 23.74 -3.23 -11.32
C PHE A 205 22.25 -3.58 -11.34
N ASN A 206 21.73 -3.73 -12.57
CA ASN A 206 20.36 -4.15 -12.77
C ASN A 206 20.30 -5.68 -12.86
N HIS A 207 19.36 -6.28 -12.13
CA HIS A 207 19.18 -7.74 -12.09
C HIS A 207 18.77 -8.39 -13.43
N ASN A 208 18.34 -7.59 -14.40
CA ASN A 208 18.08 -8.07 -15.75
C ASN A 208 19.36 -8.20 -16.58
N ASP A 209 20.42 -7.48 -16.22
CA ASP A 209 21.66 -7.42 -16.97
C ASP A 209 22.75 -8.31 -16.35
N VAL A 210 22.68 -8.51 -15.01
CA VAL A 210 23.71 -9.25 -14.26
C VAL A 210 23.04 -10.26 -13.30
N SER A 211 23.47 -11.49 -13.38
CA SER A 211 22.97 -12.57 -12.50
C SER A 211 23.54 -12.50 -11.08
N PRO A 212 22.89 -13.15 -10.07
CA PRO A 212 23.42 -13.25 -8.73
C PRO A 212 24.82 -13.89 -8.65
N ASP A 213 25.13 -14.85 -9.51
CA ASP A 213 26.45 -15.51 -9.55
C ASP A 213 27.55 -14.55 -10.02
N GLU A 214 27.31 -13.79 -11.09
CA GLU A 214 28.23 -12.76 -11.59
C GLU A 214 28.41 -11.64 -10.54
N MET A 215 27.35 -11.27 -9.82
CA MET A 215 27.46 -10.30 -8.71
C MET A 215 28.42 -10.78 -7.61
N ILE A 216 28.33 -12.04 -7.22
CA ILE A 216 29.23 -12.63 -6.21
C ILE A 216 30.68 -12.67 -6.72
N ASP A 217 30.89 -12.91 -8.01
CA ASP A 217 32.25 -12.95 -8.62
C ASP A 217 32.95 -11.59 -8.61
N MET A 218 32.21 -10.48 -8.45
CA MET A 218 32.76 -9.12 -8.27
C MET A 218 33.41 -8.94 -6.88
N ARG A 219 33.23 -9.89 -5.95
CA ARG A 219 33.78 -9.92 -4.59
C ARG A 219 33.53 -8.61 -3.81
N PRO A 220 32.27 -8.23 -3.58
CA PRO A 220 31.95 -7.12 -2.70
C PRO A 220 32.10 -7.53 -1.23
N ASP A 221 32.13 -6.51 -0.34
CA ASP A 221 32.01 -6.72 1.09
C ASP A 221 30.55 -6.90 1.50
N ALA A 222 29.62 -6.20 0.80
CA ALA A 222 28.18 -6.33 1.02
C ALA A 222 27.38 -5.96 -0.22
N PHE A 223 26.12 -6.42 -0.24
CA PHE A 223 25.11 -6.03 -1.19
C PHE A 223 23.99 -5.22 -0.50
N PHE A 224 23.65 -4.08 -1.07
CA PHE A 224 22.37 -3.41 -0.83
C PHE A 224 21.41 -3.78 -1.97
N CYS A 225 20.44 -4.64 -1.70
CA CYS A 225 19.46 -5.06 -2.68
C CYS A 225 18.27 -4.14 -2.68
N GLY A 226 17.81 -3.77 -3.86
CA GLY A 226 16.66 -2.90 -4.03
C GLY A 226 15.34 -3.46 -3.49
N ASP A 227 15.24 -4.78 -3.30
CA ASP A 227 14.15 -5.46 -2.60
C ASP A 227 14.62 -6.80 -1.98
N ASP A 228 13.78 -7.35 -1.09
CA ASP A 228 14.07 -8.63 -0.42
C ASP A 228 14.09 -9.82 -1.37
N PHE A 229 13.37 -9.77 -2.49
CA PHE A 229 13.36 -10.86 -3.45
C PHE A 229 14.74 -11.01 -4.11
N LEU A 230 15.35 -9.89 -4.52
CA LEU A 230 16.71 -9.88 -5.07
C LEU A 230 17.74 -10.31 -4.02
N ALA A 231 17.57 -9.86 -2.77
CA ALA A 231 18.41 -10.29 -1.66
C ALA A 231 18.33 -11.80 -1.43
N CYS A 232 17.15 -12.38 -1.41
CA CYS A 232 16.95 -13.83 -1.27
C CYS A 232 17.56 -14.62 -2.44
N ARG A 233 17.55 -14.07 -3.66
CA ARG A 233 18.24 -14.70 -4.81
C ARG A 233 19.75 -14.73 -4.63
N LEU A 234 20.35 -13.67 -4.08
CA LEU A 234 21.77 -13.65 -3.73
C LEU A 234 22.09 -14.63 -2.62
N LEU A 235 21.28 -14.72 -1.56
CA LEU A 235 21.45 -15.70 -0.49
C LEU A 235 21.38 -17.15 -1.05
N GLN A 236 20.45 -17.41 -1.97
CA GLN A 236 20.34 -18.70 -2.62
C GLN A 236 21.57 -19.04 -3.49
N ALA A 237 22.10 -18.06 -4.23
CA ALA A 237 23.32 -18.23 -5.03
C ALA A 237 24.54 -18.49 -4.12
N ALA A 238 24.68 -17.74 -3.02
CA ALA A 238 25.71 -17.94 -2.03
C ALA A 238 25.66 -19.37 -1.44
N TYR A 239 24.47 -19.83 -1.05
CA TYR A 239 24.24 -21.18 -0.54
C TYR A 239 24.69 -22.29 -1.54
N LYS A 240 24.31 -22.16 -2.81
CA LYS A 240 24.70 -23.09 -3.88
C LYS A 240 26.23 -23.17 -4.06
N ARG A 241 26.91 -22.05 -3.78
CA ARG A 241 28.37 -21.94 -3.86
C ARG A 241 29.10 -22.29 -2.55
N ASN A 242 28.40 -22.76 -1.54
CA ASN A 242 28.92 -23.04 -0.19
C ASN A 242 29.56 -21.79 0.47
N LEU A 243 29.12 -20.58 0.13
CA LEU A 243 29.57 -19.35 0.76
C LEU A 243 28.66 -19.03 1.96
N ARG A 244 29.30 -18.72 3.09
CA ARG A 244 28.57 -18.33 4.31
C ARG A 244 28.31 -16.83 4.29
N VAL A 245 27.08 -16.44 4.56
CA VAL A 245 26.65 -15.07 4.76
C VAL A 245 26.32 -14.91 6.25
N PRO A 246 26.90 -13.94 6.98
CA PRO A 246 27.59 -12.74 6.47
C PRO A 246 29.11 -12.83 6.33
N GLU A 247 29.75 -13.99 6.60
CA GLU A 247 31.21 -14.10 6.67
C GLU A 247 31.92 -13.84 5.33
N ALA A 248 31.32 -14.28 4.21
CA ALA A 248 31.85 -14.03 2.88
C ALA A 248 31.53 -12.61 2.37
N PHE A 249 30.33 -12.13 2.64
CA PHE A 249 29.80 -10.81 2.34
C PHE A 249 28.46 -10.60 3.04
N GLY A 250 28.13 -9.33 3.35
CA GLY A 250 26.81 -8.98 3.89
C GLY A 250 25.73 -8.87 2.81
N VAL A 251 24.47 -9.11 3.18
CA VAL A 251 23.32 -8.89 2.29
C VAL A 251 22.24 -8.12 3.04
N ALA A 252 21.83 -6.98 2.48
CA ALA A 252 20.71 -6.20 2.98
C ALA A 252 19.62 -6.07 1.90
N GLY A 253 18.37 -6.19 2.31
CA GLY A 253 17.19 -6.08 1.46
C GLY A 253 16.38 -4.81 1.73
N PHE A 254 15.15 -4.78 1.17
CA PHE A 254 14.21 -3.68 1.30
C PHE A 254 12.77 -4.22 1.14
N GLY A 255 11.92 -4.00 2.17
CA GLY A 255 10.51 -4.37 2.15
C GLY A 255 10.03 -5.26 3.31
N ASN A 256 10.94 -5.82 4.10
CA ASN A 256 10.63 -6.70 5.26
C ASN A 256 9.61 -7.79 4.95
N THR A 257 9.80 -8.49 3.84
CA THR A 257 8.90 -9.55 3.39
C THR A 257 9.07 -10.84 4.20
N ASN A 258 8.04 -11.68 4.21
CA ASN A 258 8.12 -13.01 4.84
C ASN A 258 9.25 -13.85 4.25
N ALA A 259 9.55 -13.72 2.95
CA ALA A 259 10.66 -14.45 2.31
C ALA A 259 12.00 -14.09 2.94
N GLY A 260 12.26 -12.82 3.19
CA GLY A 260 13.47 -12.36 3.87
C GLY A 260 13.49 -12.74 5.36
N GLN A 261 12.34 -12.71 6.04
CA GLN A 261 12.26 -13.10 7.44
C GLN A 261 12.60 -14.57 7.67
N PHE A 262 12.16 -15.45 6.75
CA PHE A 262 12.35 -16.90 6.86
C PHE A 262 13.50 -17.44 5.99
N SER A 263 14.32 -16.56 5.39
CA SER A 263 15.54 -16.98 4.70
C SER A 263 16.60 -17.51 5.69
N SER A 264 17.58 -18.21 5.18
CA SER A 264 18.73 -18.65 5.98
C SER A 264 20.04 -18.24 5.27
N PRO A 265 20.78 -17.29 5.87
CA PRO A 265 20.50 -16.54 7.09
C PRO A 265 19.27 -15.62 6.94
N ALA A 266 18.63 -15.26 8.08
CA ALA A 266 17.51 -14.32 8.09
C ALA A 266 17.98 -12.93 7.63
N LEU A 267 17.21 -12.29 6.73
CA LEU A 267 17.61 -11.10 5.98
C LEU A 267 17.48 -9.81 6.79
N THR A 268 18.58 -9.07 6.92
CA THR A 268 18.57 -7.66 7.31
C THR A 268 17.89 -6.82 6.20
N THR A 269 16.93 -5.99 6.56
CA THR A 269 16.10 -5.29 5.56
C THR A 269 15.53 -3.97 6.09
N VAL A 270 15.03 -3.14 5.19
CA VAL A 270 14.22 -1.97 5.55
C VAL A 270 12.75 -2.39 5.64
N ASP A 271 12.12 -2.12 6.78
CA ASP A 271 10.67 -2.27 6.98
C ASP A 271 9.94 -1.03 6.45
N GLU A 272 9.27 -1.19 5.33
CA GLU A 272 8.43 -0.13 4.74
C GLU A 272 7.08 -0.08 5.48
N PRO A 273 6.63 1.11 5.92
CA PRO A 273 5.36 1.27 6.63
C PRO A 273 4.15 1.15 5.67
N TYR A 274 4.00 0.00 5.01
CA TYR A 274 2.96 -0.23 4.01
C TYR A 274 1.54 -0.11 4.57
N PHE A 275 1.33 -0.60 5.79
CA PHE A 275 0.01 -0.54 6.43
C PHE A 275 -0.39 0.91 6.72
N GLU A 276 0.49 1.68 7.34
CA GLU A 276 0.31 3.10 7.65
C GLU A 276 0.16 3.93 6.37
N SER A 277 0.94 3.59 5.35
CA SER A 277 0.80 4.19 4.01
C SER A 277 -0.60 3.96 3.42
N GLY A 278 -1.15 2.77 3.60
CA GLY A 278 -2.53 2.46 3.20
C GLY A 278 -3.56 3.33 3.94
N ILE A 279 -3.40 3.49 5.26
CA ILE A 279 -4.28 4.35 6.07
C ILE A 279 -4.24 5.80 5.55
N LEU A 280 -3.05 6.40 5.46
CA LEU A 280 -2.89 7.80 5.07
C LEU A 280 -3.41 8.07 3.65
N HIS A 281 -3.15 7.15 2.72
CA HIS A 281 -3.64 7.29 1.36
C HIS A 281 -5.16 7.17 1.28
N MET A 282 -5.78 6.27 2.05
CA MET A 282 -7.23 6.17 2.11
C MET A 282 -7.86 7.42 2.76
N GLN A 283 -7.25 8.00 3.78
CA GLN A 283 -7.68 9.28 4.37
C GLN A 283 -7.68 10.39 3.32
N TYR A 284 -6.63 10.46 2.49
CA TYR A 284 -6.58 11.41 1.38
C TYR A 284 -7.73 11.19 0.39
N ILE A 285 -7.97 9.94 -0.04
CA ILE A 285 -9.03 9.59 -0.99
C ILE A 285 -10.40 9.98 -0.43
N ILE A 286 -10.68 9.63 0.82
CA ILE A 286 -11.96 9.96 1.47
C ILE A 286 -12.13 11.46 1.61
N SER A 287 -11.07 12.19 1.98
CA SER A 287 -11.10 13.65 2.08
C SER A 287 -11.45 14.30 0.73
N MET A 288 -10.84 13.81 -0.35
CA MET A 288 -11.16 14.25 -1.71
C MET A 288 -12.61 13.93 -2.08
N LEU A 289 -13.10 12.73 -1.82
CA LEU A 289 -14.48 12.32 -2.10
C LEU A 289 -15.51 13.12 -1.29
N GLU A 290 -15.16 13.57 -0.10
CA GLU A 290 -16.02 14.35 0.79
C GLU A 290 -15.82 15.86 0.66
N ASN A 291 -15.00 16.33 -0.30
CA ASN A 291 -14.61 17.72 -0.49
C ASN A 291 -14.03 18.35 0.80
N LYS A 292 -13.25 17.60 1.55
CA LYS A 292 -12.53 18.05 2.73
C LYS A 292 -11.07 18.37 2.40
N PRO A 293 -10.37 19.19 3.20
CA PRO A 293 -8.93 19.38 3.05
C PRO A 293 -8.17 18.06 3.15
N ALA A 294 -7.17 17.87 2.30
CA ALA A 294 -6.29 16.73 2.38
C ALA A 294 -5.52 16.70 3.72
N PRO A 295 -5.36 15.53 4.36
CA PRO A 295 -4.56 15.43 5.56
C PRO A 295 -3.10 15.78 5.22
N LYS A 296 -2.47 16.58 6.10
CA LYS A 296 -1.03 16.86 6.02
C LYS A 296 -0.28 15.76 6.76
N HIS A 297 0.75 15.24 6.14
CA HIS A 297 1.67 14.29 6.78
C HIS A 297 3.08 14.51 6.23
N GLU A 298 4.09 14.19 7.05
CA GLU A 298 5.48 14.08 6.62
C GLU A 298 5.71 12.68 6.06
N PRO A 299 6.62 12.52 5.08
CA PRO A 299 7.00 11.21 4.59
C PRO A 299 7.56 10.34 5.71
N MET A 300 7.08 9.11 5.81
CA MET A 300 7.56 8.16 6.81
C MET A 300 8.87 7.52 6.36
N THR A 301 9.83 7.41 7.28
CA THR A 301 11.08 6.69 7.04
C THR A 301 10.94 5.23 7.47
N GLY A 302 11.51 4.30 6.69
CA GLY A 302 11.54 2.88 7.01
C GLY A 302 12.44 2.59 8.20
N LYS A 303 12.11 1.51 8.93
CA LYS A 303 12.94 1.03 10.03
C LYS A 303 13.90 -0.05 9.52
N ILE A 304 15.15 0.02 9.95
CA ILE A 304 16.11 -1.07 9.68
C ILE A 304 15.83 -2.20 10.64
N ILE A 305 15.54 -3.37 10.09
CA ILE A 305 15.39 -4.62 10.82
C ILE A 305 16.66 -5.43 10.65
N ILE A 306 17.49 -5.40 11.66
CA ILE A 306 18.79 -6.11 11.68
C ILE A 306 18.52 -7.59 11.97
N ARG A 307 19.13 -8.45 11.13
CA ARG A 307 19.08 -9.90 11.25
C ARG A 307 20.45 -10.51 10.94
N GLU A 308 20.48 -11.79 10.60
CA GLU A 308 21.71 -12.60 10.48
C GLU A 308 22.52 -12.32 9.20
N SER A 309 21.92 -11.76 8.16
CA SER A 309 22.58 -11.59 6.84
C SER A 309 23.59 -10.44 6.76
N THR A 310 23.79 -9.70 7.84
CA THR A 310 24.82 -8.67 7.99
C THR A 310 25.57 -8.84 9.31
N GLN A 311 26.81 -8.38 9.39
CA GLN A 311 27.56 -8.33 10.65
C GLN A 311 26.92 -7.33 11.59
N ASN A 312 26.87 -7.65 12.87
CA ASN A 312 26.42 -6.70 13.87
C ASN A 312 27.48 -5.63 14.09
N VAL A 313 27.06 -4.38 14.22
CA VAL A 313 27.93 -3.31 14.70
C VAL A 313 28.29 -3.65 16.14
N THR A 314 29.56 -3.93 16.40
CA THR A 314 30.06 -4.00 17.80
C THR A 314 30.17 -2.54 18.25
N ILE A 315 29.14 -2.08 19.01
CA ILE A 315 29.13 -0.75 19.64
C ILE A 315 30.06 -0.76 20.84
#